data_0c2ccf708e412c9a9a37079cfacee57b
#
_entry.id   0c2ccf708e412c9a9a37079cfacee57b
#
_cell.length_a   1.000
_cell.length_b   1.000
_cell.length_c   1.000
_cell.angle_alpha   90.00
_cell.angle_beta   90.00
_cell.angle_gamma   90.00
#
_symmetry.space_group_name_H-M   'P 1'
#
loop_
_entity.id
_entity.type
_entity.pdbx_description
1 polymer ?
#
loop_
_entity_poly.entity_id
_entity_poly.type
_entity_poly.pdbx_seq_one_letter_code
_entity_poly.pdbx_strand_id
1 'polypeptide(L)'
;MILIADSGSTKTDWCVILNGTPIKRIGTKGLNPFFQSEEEIQQELTHSLLPQLPEGTINSVYFYGAGCTPEKAPVLRRAIADSLPIVGNIKAYSDMLAAARGLCGHEAGIACVLGTGSNSCFYDGKEIVNNISPLGFILGDEGSGAVLGKLLVGDILKNQLSPAIKEAFLKQFDLTAPEIIDRVYRQPFPNRFLASLSPLDRKSVV
;
A
#
# COMPACT_ATOMS: atom_id res chain seq x y z
N MET A 1 -3.65 -25.02 -2.93
CA MET A 1 -2.74 -23.91 -2.56
C MET A 1 -3.50 -22.78 -1.89
N ILE A 2 -2.80 -21.90 -1.18
CA ILE A 2 -3.34 -20.69 -0.56
C ILE A 2 -2.66 -19.49 -1.21
N LEU A 3 -3.44 -18.43 -1.49
CA LEU A 3 -2.90 -17.14 -1.92
C LEU A 3 -3.02 -16.13 -0.78
N ILE A 4 -1.94 -15.39 -0.52
CA ILE A 4 -1.96 -14.22 0.36
C ILE A 4 -1.53 -13.02 -0.46
N ALA A 5 -2.31 -11.94 -0.41
CA ALA A 5 -2.03 -10.69 -1.10
C ALA A 5 -1.82 -9.56 -0.11
N ASP A 6 -0.79 -8.77 -0.33
CA ASP A 6 -0.58 -7.45 0.25
C ASP A 6 -0.67 -6.40 -0.85
N SER A 7 -1.71 -5.58 -0.81
CA SER A 7 -2.05 -4.65 -1.89
C SER A 7 -2.03 -3.21 -1.43
N GLY A 8 -0.99 -2.50 -1.85
CA GLY A 8 -0.96 -1.05 -1.76
C GLY A 8 -1.63 -0.38 -2.96
N SER A 9 -1.60 0.95 -2.97
CA SER A 9 -2.15 1.74 -4.08
C SER A 9 -1.42 1.57 -5.42
N THR A 10 -0.17 1.08 -5.42
CA THR A 10 0.69 1.01 -6.60
C THR A 10 0.91 -0.40 -7.08
N LYS A 11 1.09 -1.34 -6.15
CA LYS A 11 1.36 -2.74 -6.46
C LYS A 11 0.67 -3.66 -5.46
N THR A 12 0.45 -4.90 -5.90
CA THR A 12 0.04 -6.03 -5.07
C THR A 12 1.15 -7.07 -5.09
N ASP A 13 1.61 -7.49 -3.93
CA ASP A 13 2.51 -8.62 -3.75
C ASP A 13 1.71 -9.86 -3.35
N TRP A 14 1.70 -10.85 -4.23
CA TRP A 14 1.04 -12.14 -4.00
C TRP A 14 2.05 -13.17 -3.53
N CYS A 15 1.72 -13.89 -2.48
CA CYS A 15 2.45 -15.06 -2.00
C CYS A 15 1.63 -16.32 -2.22
N VAL A 16 2.18 -17.26 -2.99
CA VAL A 16 1.60 -18.58 -3.21
C VAL A 16 2.17 -19.55 -2.18
N ILE A 17 1.29 -20.18 -1.40
CA ILE A 17 1.64 -21.13 -0.35
C ILE A 17 1.12 -22.52 -0.71
N LEU A 18 1.99 -23.51 -0.65
CA LEU A 18 1.65 -24.91 -0.82
C LEU A 18 2.16 -25.70 0.40
N ASN A 19 1.27 -26.48 1.03
CA ASN A 19 1.59 -27.29 2.23
C ASN A 19 2.29 -26.47 3.35
N GLY A 20 1.83 -25.25 3.57
CA GLY A 20 2.38 -24.35 4.60
C GLY A 20 3.69 -23.64 4.21
N THR A 21 4.23 -23.90 3.02
CA THR A 21 5.49 -23.29 2.58
C THR A 21 5.24 -22.28 1.45
N PRO A 22 5.79 -21.06 1.52
CA PRO A 22 5.80 -20.14 0.41
C PRO A 22 6.63 -20.68 -0.77
N ILE A 23 6.01 -20.83 -1.93
CA ILE A 23 6.65 -21.41 -3.12
C ILE A 23 6.88 -20.40 -4.24
N LYS A 24 6.11 -19.30 -4.28
CA LYS A 24 6.23 -18.28 -5.32
C LYS A 24 5.74 -16.93 -4.82
N ARG A 25 6.38 -15.86 -5.29
CA ARG A 25 5.90 -14.48 -5.16
C ARG A 25 5.62 -13.92 -6.54
N ILE A 26 4.51 -13.19 -6.68
CA ILE A 26 4.06 -12.59 -7.94
C ILE A 26 3.70 -11.14 -7.63
N GLY A 27 4.21 -10.21 -8.45
CA GLY A 27 3.83 -8.80 -8.39
C GLY A 27 2.81 -8.46 -9.47
N THR A 28 1.75 -7.74 -9.09
CA THR A 28 0.77 -7.15 -10.02
C THR A 28 0.55 -5.67 -9.70
N LYS A 29 -0.24 -4.97 -10.48
CA LYS A 29 -0.68 -3.62 -10.12
C LYS A 29 -1.48 -3.64 -8.82
N GLY A 30 -1.46 -2.52 -8.10
CA GLY A 30 -2.24 -2.34 -6.89
C GLY A 30 -3.74 -2.49 -7.15
N LEU A 31 -4.40 -3.27 -6.32
CA LEU A 31 -5.84 -3.48 -6.35
C LEU A 31 -6.48 -2.69 -5.20
N ASN A 32 -7.23 -1.67 -5.54
CA ASN A 32 -7.90 -0.82 -4.56
C ASN A 32 -9.38 -0.61 -4.95
N PRO A 33 -10.31 -1.32 -4.30
CA PRO A 33 -11.73 -1.28 -4.64
C PRO A 33 -12.41 0.06 -4.32
N PHE A 34 -11.69 1.00 -3.72
CA PHE A 34 -12.18 2.36 -3.52
C PHE A 34 -12.09 3.20 -4.83
N PHE A 35 -11.07 2.94 -5.66
CA PHE A 35 -10.79 3.71 -6.87
C PHE A 35 -10.99 2.92 -8.17
N GLN A 36 -11.12 1.59 -8.09
CA GLN A 36 -11.24 0.71 -9.24
C GLN A 36 -12.60 0.03 -9.27
N SER A 37 -13.12 -0.19 -10.48
CA SER A 37 -14.32 -0.98 -10.70
C SER A 37 -14.04 -2.49 -10.54
N GLU A 38 -15.10 -3.27 -10.43
CA GLU A 38 -15.01 -4.73 -10.34
C GLU A 38 -14.33 -5.30 -11.60
N GLU A 39 -14.68 -4.77 -12.78
CA GLU A 39 -14.16 -5.17 -14.09
C GLU A 39 -12.65 -4.86 -14.22
N GLU A 40 -12.20 -3.70 -13.74
CA GLU A 40 -10.78 -3.33 -13.75
C GLU A 40 -9.95 -4.29 -12.87
N ILE A 41 -10.50 -4.68 -11.70
CA ILE A 41 -9.87 -5.64 -10.82
C ILE A 41 -9.82 -7.03 -11.48
N GLN A 42 -10.92 -7.50 -12.10
CA GLN A 42 -10.99 -8.76 -12.82
C GLN A 42 -9.98 -8.83 -13.98
N GLN A 43 -9.85 -7.74 -14.74
CA GLN A 43 -8.86 -7.65 -15.84
C GLN A 43 -7.44 -7.81 -15.33
N GLU A 44 -7.07 -7.14 -14.24
CA GLU A 44 -5.73 -7.27 -13.67
C GLU A 44 -5.48 -8.69 -13.15
N LEU A 45 -6.44 -9.30 -12.47
CA LEU A 45 -6.32 -10.67 -11.97
C LEU A 45 -6.18 -11.68 -13.11
N THR A 46 -6.97 -11.55 -14.17
CA THR A 46 -7.01 -12.49 -15.29
C THR A 46 -5.77 -12.35 -16.18
N HIS A 47 -5.31 -11.12 -16.46
CA HIS A 47 -4.20 -10.90 -17.39
C HIS A 47 -2.83 -10.91 -16.71
N SER A 48 -2.74 -10.45 -15.45
CA SER A 48 -1.46 -10.30 -14.78
C SER A 48 -1.17 -11.39 -13.74
N LEU A 49 -2.17 -11.85 -12.97
CA LEU A 49 -1.96 -12.83 -11.92
C LEU A 49 -2.14 -14.26 -12.41
N LEU A 50 -3.29 -14.58 -13.01
CA LEU A 50 -3.68 -15.95 -13.37
C LEU A 50 -2.63 -16.68 -14.24
N PRO A 51 -2.02 -16.06 -15.26
CA PRO A 51 -1.01 -16.73 -16.09
C PRO A 51 0.29 -17.08 -15.36
N GLN A 52 0.52 -16.45 -14.20
CA GLN A 52 1.72 -16.67 -13.40
C GLN A 52 1.50 -17.65 -12.25
N LEU A 53 0.26 -18.06 -11.98
CA LEU A 53 -0.03 -19.02 -10.92
C LEU A 53 0.46 -20.41 -11.31
N PRO A 54 0.98 -21.20 -10.35
CA PRO A 54 1.23 -22.62 -10.57
C PRO A 54 -0.07 -23.36 -10.90
N GLU A 55 0.04 -24.45 -11.64
CA GLU A 55 -1.08 -25.34 -11.87
C GLU A 55 -1.64 -25.91 -10.55
N GLY A 56 -2.93 -26.06 -10.47
CA GLY A 56 -3.63 -26.63 -9.32
C GLY A 56 -4.72 -25.75 -8.77
N THR A 57 -5.42 -26.27 -7.77
CA THR A 57 -6.60 -25.65 -7.17
C THR A 57 -6.24 -24.66 -6.07
N ILE A 58 -6.89 -23.51 -6.06
CA ILE A 58 -6.76 -22.51 -4.99
C ILE A 58 -7.80 -22.81 -3.92
N ASN A 59 -7.33 -23.21 -2.73
CA ASN A 59 -8.19 -23.55 -1.60
C ASN A 59 -8.68 -22.31 -0.84
N SER A 60 -7.85 -21.27 -0.76
CA SER A 60 -8.24 -20.03 -0.08
C SER A 60 -7.44 -18.84 -0.59
N VAL A 61 -8.07 -17.67 -0.54
CA VAL A 61 -7.41 -16.37 -0.79
C VAL A 61 -7.60 -15.49 0.43
N TYR A 62 -6.50 -14.93 0.91
CA TYR A 62 -6.44 -13.91 1.95
C TYR A 62 -5.88 -12.63 1.34
N PHE A 63 -6.74 -11.70 1.06
CA PHE A 63 -6.39 -10.40 0.49
C PHE A 63 -6.37 -9.34 1.58
N TYR A 64 -5.29 -8.59 1.64
CA TYR A 64 -5.14 -7.42 2.51
C TYR A 64 -4.80 -6.23 1.64
N GLY A 65 -5.63 -5.18 1.68
CA GLY A 65 -5.42 -4.08 0.76
C GLY A 65 -5.89 -2.72 1.24
N ALA A 66 -5.18 -1.69 0.76
CA ALA A 66 -5.61 -0.31 0.92
C ALA A 66 -7.00 -0.11 0.30
N GLY A 67 -7.86 0.64 0.97
CA GLY A 67 -9.23 0.89 0.52
C GLY A 67 -10.18 -0.31 0.63
N CYS A 68 -9.74 -1.43 1.16
CA CYS A 68 -10.58 -2.61 1.42
C CYS A 68 -11.38 -2.43 2.71
N THR A 69 -12.35 -1.51 2.69
CA THR A 69 -13.30 -1.30 3.79
C THR A 69 -14.35 -2.42 3.83
N PRO A 70 -15.10 -2.59 4.94
CA PRO A 70 -16.18 -3.57 5.02
C PRO A 70 -17.20 -3.45 3.87
N GLU A 71 -17.48 -2.22 3.41
CA GLU A 71 -18.42 -1.93 2.32
C GLU A 71 -17.85 -2.30 0.94
N LYS A 72 -16.54 -2.19 0.76
CA LYS A 72 -15.84 -2.45 -0.51
C LYS A 72 -15.30 -3.88 -0.64
N ALA A 73 -15.06 -4.55 0.47
CA ALA A 73 -14.58 -5.93 0.47
C ALA A 73 -15.46 -6.92 -0.35
N PRO A 74 -16.82 -6.79 -0.39
CA PRO A 74 -17.64 -7.64 -1.25
C PRO A 74 -17.33 -7.54 -2.74
N VAL A 75 -17.06 -6.32 -3.25
CA VAL A 75 -16.69 -6.10 -4.67
C VAL A 75 -15.43 -6.85 -5.01
N LEU A 76 -14.40 -6.69 -4.18
CA LEU A 76 -13.13 -7.37 -4.36
C LEU A 76 -13.27 -8.90 -4.28
N ARG A 77 -14.06 -9.42 -3.34
CA ARG A 77 -14.29 -10.87 -3.23
C ARG A 77 -14.97 -11.45 -4.47
N ARG A 78 -15.96 -10.75 -5.05
CA ARG A 78 -16.58 -11.16 -6.32
C ARG A 78 -15.57 -11.15 -7.46
N ALA A 79 -14.85 -10.05 -7.63
CA ALA A 79 -13.82 -9.94 -8.67
C ALA A 79 -12.81 -11.09 -8.59
N ILE A 80 -12.36 -11.45 -7.38
CA ILE A 80 -11.43 -12.57 -7.17
C ILE A 80 -12.10 -13.91 -7.48
N ALA A 81 -13.35 -14.13 -7.05
CA ALA A 81 -14.09 -15.37 -7.29
C ALA A 81 -14.32 -15.63 -8.78
N ASP A 82 -14.64 -14.58 -9.53
CA ASP A 82 -14.95 -14.69 -10.96
C ASP A 82 -13.69 -14.83 -11.84
N SER A 83 -12.52 -14.41 -11.31
CA SER A 83 -11.28 -14.38 -12.07
C SER A 83 -10.35 -15.58 -11.83
N LEU A 84 -10.47 -16.26 -10.70
CA LEU A 84 -9.53 -17.31 -10.29
C LEU A 84 -10.25 -18.65 -9.99
N PRO A 85 -9.60 -19.81 -10.26
CA PRO A 85 -10.17 -21.13 -10.01
C PRO A 85 -10.13 -21.48 -8.51
N ILE A 86 -11.00 -20.86 -7.71
CA ILE A 86 -11.04 -20.99 -6.26
C ILE A 86 -12.16 -21.95 -5.86
N VAL A 87 -11.85 -22.93 -5.02
CA VAL A 87 -12.83 -23.90 -4.49
C VAL A 87 -13.21 -23.63 -3.04
N GLY A 88 -12.58 -22.70 -2.37
CA GLY A 88 -12.78 -22.44 -0.95
C GLY A 88 -13.05 -20.97 -0.63
N ASN A 89 -12.48 -20.49 0.45
CA ASN A 89 -12.84 -19.19 1.02
C ASN A 89 -12.02 -18.03 0.46
N ILE A 90 -12.69 -16.91 0.22
CA ILE A 90 -12.06 -15.62 -0.11
C ILE A 90 -12.30 -14.66 1.04
N LYS A 91 -11.23 -14.21 1.66
CA LYS A 91 -11.26 -13.22 2.74
C LYS A 91 -10.54 -11.96 2.27
N ALA A 92 -11.17 -10.82 2.44
CA ALA A 92 -10.64 -9.53 2.06
C ALA A 92 -10.70 -8.57 3.25
N TYR A 93 -9.57 -7.98 3.59
CA TYR A 93 -9.35 -7.14 4.77
C TYR A 93 -8.54 -5.89 4.40
N SER A 94 -8.49 -4.92 5.30
CA SER A 94 -7.59 -3.78 5.18
C SER A 94 -6.12 -4.21 5.30
N ASP A 95 -5.24 -3.47 4.67
CA ASP A 95 -3.78 -3.57 4.81
C ASP A 95 -3.32 -3.37 6.27
N MET A 96 -4.00 -2.49 7.00
CA MET A 96 -3.74 -2.25 8.41
C MET A 96 -3.91 -3.53 9.26
N LEU A 97 -4.89 -4.39 8.93
CA LEU A 97 -5.06 -5.66 9.63
C LEU A 97 -3.92 -6.65 9.30
N ALA A 98 -3.36 -6.60 8.08
CA ALA A 98 -2.17 -7.38 7.77
C ALA A 98 -0.98 -6.97 8.63
N ALA A 99 -0.74 -5.66 8.75
CA ALA A 99 0.32 -5.12 9.60
C ALA A 99 0.12 -5.53 11.07
N ALA A 100 -1.09 -5.38 11.59
CA ALA A 100 -1.41 -5.75 12.97
C ALA A 100 -1.16 -7.25 13.23
N ARG A 101 -1.64 -8.13 12.35
CA ARG A 101 -1.41 -9.58 12.46
C ARG A 101 0.04 -9.98 12.30
N GLY A 102 0.77 -9.31 11.40
CA GLY A 102 2.19 -9.57 11.17
C GLY A 102 3.08 -9.15 12.34
N LEU A 103 2.75 -8.03 12.99
CA LEU A 103 3.52 -7.49 14.11
C LEU A 103 3.14 -8.09 15.45
N CYS A 104 1.85 -8.24 15.72
CA CYS A 104 1.35 -8.63 17.03
C CYS A 104 0.96 -10.12 17.13
N GLY A 105 0.84 -10.82 16.00
CA GLY A 105 0.42 -12.23 15.99
C GLY A 105 -0.98 -12.40 16.56
N HIS A 106 -1.08 -13.02 17.73
CA HIS A 106 -2.33 -13.23 18.48
C HIS A 106 -2.39 -12.42 19.78
N GLU A 107 -1.44 -11.53 20.01
CA GLU A 107 -1.38 -10.68 21.19
C GLU A 107 -1.95 -9.28 20.89
N ALA A 108 -2.44 -8.62 21.93
CA ALA A 108 -2.88 -7.24 21.80
C ALA A 108 -1.69 -6.30 21.61
N GLY A 109 -1.83 -5.29 20.75
CA GLY A 109 -0.75 -4.35 20.48
C GLY A 109 -1.17 -3.16 19.62
N ILE A 110 -0.23 -2.24 19.44
CA ILE A 110 -0.39 -1.11 18.53
C ILE A 110 0.43 -1.40 17.28
N ALA A 111 -0.21 -1.38 16.12
CA ALA A 111 0.45 -1.48 14.83
C ALA A 111 0.44 -0.12 14.14
N CYS A 112 1.61 0.25 13.57
CA CYS A 112 1.79 1.48 12.79
C CYS A 112 2.35 1.13 11.42
N VAL A 113 1.82 1.78 10.39
CA VAL A 113 2.30 1.67 9.00
C VAL A 113 2.82 3.04 8.57
N LEU A 114 4.06 3.08 8.08
CA LEU A 114 4.70 4.26 7.53
C LEU A 114 5.09 3.97 6.07
N GLY A 115 4.46 4.69 5.15
CA GLY A 115 4.69 4.56 3.72
C GLY A 115 4.54 5.91 3.01
N THR A 116 3.86 5.96 1.88
CA THR A 116 3.44 7.21 1.24
C THR A 116 2.54 8.03 2.16
N GLY A 117 1.57 7.39 2.83
CA GLY A 117 0.81 7.89 3.98
C GLY A 117 1.25 7.19 5.27
N SER A 118 0.58 7.47 6.39
CA SER A 118 0.75 6.76 7.65
C SER A 118 -0.60 6.33 8.23
N ASN A 119 -0.59 5.28 9.05
CA ASN A 119 -1.78 4.84 9.75
C ASN A 119 -1.39 4.10 11.03
N SER A 120 -2.28 4.08 12.03
CA SER A 120 -2.05 3.34 13.27
C SER A 120 -3.34 2.77 13.83
N CYS A 121 -3.26 1.61 14.48
CA CYS A 121 -4.40 0.98 15.10
C CYS A 121 -4.04 0.29 16.42
N PHE A 122 -5.04 0.13 17.26
CA PHE A 122 -4.99 -0.81 18.38
C PHE A 122 -5.67 -2.12 17.95
N TYR A 123 -4.94 -3.20 18.09
CA TYR A 123 -5.33 -4.56 17.77
C TYR A 123 -5.43 -5.38 19.05
N ASP A 124 -6.51 -6.16 19.23
CA ASP A 124 -6.77 -6.93 20.46
C ASP A 124 -6.25 -8.36 20.42
N GLY A 125 -5.52 -8.73 19.35
CA GLY A 125 -5.08 -10.09 19.07
C GLY A 125 -5.98 -10.85 18.08
N LYS A 126 -7.12 -10.27 17.66
CA LYS A 126 -8.07 -10.85 16.70
C LYS A 126 -8.47 -9.84 15.63
N GLU A 127 -8.84 -8.63 16.03
CA GLU A 127 -9.35 -7.56 15.17
C GLU A 127 -8.85 -6.19 15.59
N ILE A 128 -8.99 -5.22 14.70
CA ILE A 128 -8.72 -3.81 14.99
C ILE A 128 -9.91 -3.26 15.74
N VAL A 129 -9.70 -2.89 17.01
CA VAL A 129 -10.75 -2.33 17.87
C VAL A 129 -10.72 -0.81 17.93
N ASN A 130 -9.61 -0.19 17.54
CA ASN A 130 -9.50 1.26 17.41
C ASN A 130 -8.51 1.63 16.30
N ASN A 131 -8.85 2.65 15.54
CA ASN A 131 -8.00 3.20 14.48
C ASN A 131 -8.14 4.71 14.48
N ILE A 132 -7.01 5.42 14.52
CA ILE A 132 -7.00 6.87 14.35
C ILE A 132 -6.97 7.16 12.86
N SER A 133 -7.97 7.92 12.38
CA SER A 133 -8.06 8.26 10.96
C SER A 133 -6.81 8.99 10.50
N PRO A 134 -6.12 8.53 9.44
CA PRO A 134 -4.89 9.15 8.94
C PRO A 134 -5.11 10.50 8.27
N LEU A 135 -6.34 10.81 7.81
CA LEU A 135 -6.79 12.07 7.20
C LEU A 135 -6.04 12.50 5.92
N GLY A 136 -5.03 11.74 5.47
CA GLY A 136 -4.21 12.05 4.32
C GLY A 136 -3.15 13.14 4.58
N PHE A 137 -2.22 13.31 3.62
CA PHE A 137 -1.00 14.11 3.79
C PHE A 137 -1.21 15.63 3.96
N ILE A 138 -2.43 16.14 3.77
CA ILE A 138 -2.76 17.55 3.98
C ILE A 138 -3.14 17.79 5.45
N LEU A 139 -4.02 16.92 6.00
CA LEU A 139 -4.59 17.10 7.34
C LEU A 139 -4.00 16.15 8.39
N GLY A 140 -3.24 15.15 7.98
CA GLY A 140 -2.67 14.11 8.84
C GLY A 140 -1.50 13.42 8.15
N ASP A 141 -1.47 12.07 8.19
CA ASP A 141 -0.39 11.22 7.70
C ASP A 141 0.97 11.55 8.37
N GLU A 142 0.96 11.89 9.65
CA GLU A 142 2.14 12.31 10.40
C GLU A 142 3.26 11.27 10.31
N GLY A 143 4.48 11.73 10.03
CA GLY A 143 5.66 10.87 9.84
C GLY A 143 5.71 10.09 8.53
N SER A 144 4.69 10.22 7.67
CA SER A 144 4.68 9.57 6.35
C SER A 144 5.70 10.18 5.39
N GLY A 145 6.05 9.43 4.34
CA GLY A 145 6.92 9.92 3.28
C GLY A 145 6.38 11.19 2.61
N ALA A 146 5.06 11.29 2.41
CA ALA A 146 4.46 12.47 1.80
C ALA A 146 4.57 13.71 2.70
N VAL A 147 4.35 13.55 4.00
CA VAL A 147 4.49 14.67 4.96
C VAL A 147 5.94 15.08 5.13
N LEU A 148 6.86 14.12 5.26
CA LEU A 148 8.30 14.42 5.32
C LEU A 148 8.80 15.10 4.05
N GLY A 149 8.40 14.58 2.88
CA GLY A 149 8.74 15.20 1.60
C GLY A 149 8.15 16.60 1.44
N LYS A 150 6.92 16.84 1.91
CA LYS A 150 6.29 18.18 1.92
C LYS A 150 7.09 19.17 2.76
N LEU A 151 7.50 18.78 3.96
CA LEU A 151 8.31 19.60 4.84
C LEU A 151 9.68 19.90 4.21
N LEU A 152 10.38 18.85 3.74
CA LEU A 152 11.68 18.98 3.09
C LEU A 152 11.63 19.93 1.88
N VAL A 153 10.66 19.77 1.00
CA VAL A 153 10.46 20.65 -0.17
C VAL A 153 10.19 22.08 0.27
N GLY A 154 9.35 22.26 1.29
CA GLY A 154 9.04 23.58 1.85
C GLY A 154 10.31 24.30 2.32
N ASP A 155 11.14 23.63 3.11
CA ASP A 155 12.39 24.19 3.66
C ASP A 155 13.41 24.49 2.56
N ILE A 156 13.55 23.60 1.57
CA ILE A 156 14.43 23.81 0.43
C ILE A 156 14.01 25.01 -0.40
N LEU A 157 12.74 25.10 -0.78
CA LEU A 157 12.25 26.17 -1.67
C LEU A 157 12.20 27.53 -0.98
N LYS A 158 12.02 27.57 0.34
CA LYS A 158 12.10 28.78 1.17
C LYS A 158 13.52 29.16 1.58
N ASN A 159 14.56 28.43 1.13
CA ASN A 159 15.95 28.63 1.51
C ASN A 159 16.20 28.57 3.02
N GLN A 160 15.48 27.68 3.72
CA GLN A 160 15.65 27.44 5.16
C GLN A 160 16.79 26.45 5.45
N LEU A 161 17.24 25.73 4.44
CA LEU A 161 18.42 24.87 4.48
C LEU A 161 19.61 25.50 3.80
N SER A 162 20.83 24.99 4.05
CA SER A 162 22.03 25.52 3.43
C SER A 162 21.98 25.41 1.89
N PRO A 163 22.61 26.35 1.16
CA PRO A 163 22.64 26.31 -0.32
C PRO A 163 23.17 24.98 -0.86
N ALA A 164 24.17 24.40 -0.21
CA ALA A 164 24.75 23.13 -0.61
C ALA A 164 23.74 21.97 -0.54
N ILE A 165 22.89 21.93 0.48
CA ILE A 165 21.82 20.92 0.61
C ILE A 165 20.77 21.12 -0.49
N LYS A 166 20.37 22.36 -0.76
CA LYS A 166 19.43 22.69 -1.83
C LYS A 166 19.95 22.25 -3.19
N GLU A 167 21.19 22.59 -3.52
CA GLU A 167 21.82 22.21 -4.79
C GLU A 167 21.94 20.68 -4.93
N ALA A 168 22.38 20.01 -3.87
CA ALA A 168 22.48 18.55 -3.85
C ALA A 168 21.11 17.88 -4.07
N PHE A 169 20.07 18.38 -3.42
CA PHE A 169 18.70 17.88 -3.57
C PHE A 169 18.19 18.05 -5.01
N LEU A 170 18.26 19.27 -5.55
CA LEU A 170 17.79 19.56 -6.92
C LEU A 170 18.53 18.72 -7.95
N LYS A 171 19.85 18.55 -7.77
CA LYS A 171 20.68 17.69 -8.63
C LYS A 171 20.34 16.21 -8.49
N GLN A 172 20.14 15.71 -7.27
CA GLN A 172 19.82 14.30 -7.02
C GLN A 172 18.52 13.86 -7.69
N PHE A 173 17.52 14.72 -7.66
CA PHE A 173 16.19 14.42 -8.23
C PHE A 173 16.00 14.93 -9.66
N ASP A 174 17.01 15.61 -10.21
CA ASP A 174 16.96 16.25 -11.53
C ASP A 174 15.71 17.12 -11.70
N LEU A 175 15.49 18.03 -10.76
CA LEU A 175 14.31 18.88 -10.67
C LEU A 175 14.68 20.34 -10.46
N THR A 176 13.89 21.21 -11.04
CA THR A 176 13.88 22.66 -10.76
C THR A 176 12.75 23.02 -9.79
N ALA A 177 12.86 24.18 -9.13
CA ALA A 177 11.80 24.66 -8.24
C ALA A 177 10.43 24.82 -8.95
N PRO A 178 10.32 25.36 -10.18
CA PRO A 178 9.05 25.40 -10.91
C PRO A 178 8.45 24.02 -11.19
N GLU A 179 9.27 23.02 -11.55
CA GLU A 179 8.80 21.66 -11.80
C GLU A 179 8.27 20.99 -10.55
N ILE A 180 8.90 21.21 -9.40
CA ILE A 180 8.40 20.72 -8.11
C ILE A 180 7.02 21.31 -7.83
N ILE A 181 6.84 22.61 -8.01
CA ILE A 181 5.56 23.29 -7.81
C ILE A 181 4.49 22.75 -8.78
N ASP A 182 4.84 22.55 -10.05
CA ASP A 182 3.92 21.97 -11.03
C ASP A 182 3.47 20.56 -10.61
N ARG A 183 4.41 19.69 -10.19
CA ARG A 183 4.12 18.33 -9.75
C ARG A 183 3.23 18.28 -8.50
N VAL A 184 3.38 19.23 -7.57
CA VAL A 184 2.60 19.27 -6.34
C VAL A 184 1.17 19.79 -6.57
N TYR A 185 1.02 20.82 -7.45
CA TYR A 185 -0.26 21.55 -7.55
C TYR A 185 -1.07 21.26 -8.82
N ARG A 186 -0.44 20.71 -9.87
CA ARG A 186 -1.10 20.52 -11.17
C ARG A 186 -1.07 19.11 -11.69
N GLN A 187 -0.18 18.25 -11.16
CA GLN A 187 -0.06 16.87 -11.60
C GLN A 187 -0.84 15.91 -10.67
N PRO A 188 -1.26 14.73 -11.16
CA PRO A 188 -1.92 13.74 -10.33
C PRO A 188 -0.97 13.12 -9.30
N PHE A 189 -1.52 12.67 -8.18
CA PHE A 189 -0.82 11.96 -7.10
C PHE A 189 0.35 12.74 -6.47
N PRO A 190 0.14 13.99 -6.02
CA PRO A 190 1.20 14.79 -5.39
C PRO A 190 1.77 14.14 -4.13
N ASN A 191 0.98 13.38 -3.39
CA ASN A 191 1.43 12.62 -2.23
C ASN A 191 2.51 11.59 -2.58
N ARG A 192 2.37 10.86 -3.70
CA ARG A 192 3.38 9.91 -4.16
C ARG A 192 4.66 10.61 -4.60
N PHE A 193 4.52 11.73 -5.29
CA PHE A 193 5.66 12.55 -5.69
C PHE A 193 6.41 13.06 -4.45
N LEU A 194 5.72 13.67 -3.50
CA LEU A 194 6.35 14.14 -2.25
C LEU A 194 7.03 13.01 -1.49
N ALA A 195 6.37 11.86 -1.36
CA ALA A 195 6.96 10.70 -0.70
C ALA A 195 8.22 10.17 -1.39
N SER A 196 8.32 10.29 -2.73
CA SER A 196 9.51 9.88 -3.48
C SER A 196 10.73 10.77 -3.22
N LEU A 197 10.52 11.98 -2.73
CA LEU A 197 11.59 12.92 -2.37
C LEU A 197 12.11 12.71 -0.94
N SER A 198 11.40 11.93 -0.13
CA SER A 198 11.86 11.53 1.20
C SER A 198 12.82 10.34 1.05
N PRO A 199 14.06 10.41 1.52
CA PRO A 199 15.04 9.31 1.44
C PRO A 199 14.76 8.16 2.41
N LEU A 200 13.53 8.02 2.92
CA LEU A 200 13.15 6.89 3.74
C LEU A 200 13.32 5.60 2.93
N ASP A 201 14.39 4.88 3.24
CA ASP A 201 14.60 3.52 2.73
C ASP A 201 13.42 2.66 3.19
N ARG A 202 12.60 2.22 2.22
CA ARG A 202 11.46 1.33 2.48
C ARG A 202 11.85 -0.01 3.14
N LYS A 203 13.13 -0.22 3.42
CA LYS A 203 13.66 -1.42 4.07
C LYS A 203 13.82 -1.30 5.58
N SER A 204 13.63 -0.12 6.14
CA SER A 204 13.78 0.13 7.58
C SER A 204 12.43 0.31 8.28
N VAL A 205 11.47 -0.58 8.01
CA VAL A 205 10.31 -0.75 8.88
C VAL A 205 10.55 -2.05 9.65
N VAL A 206 11.08 -1.89 10.82
CA VAL A 206 11.13 -2.92 11.86
C VAL A 206 9.92 -2.73 12.75
#